data_4838037c18610106f6e1ef0189aa5358
#
_entry.id   4838037c18610106f6e1ef0189aa5358
#
_cell.length_a   1.000
_cell.length_b   1.000
_cell.length_c   1.000
_cell.angle_alpha   90.00
_cell.angle_beta   90.00
_cell.angle_gamma   90.00
#
_symmetry.space_group_name_H-M   'P 1'
#
loop_
_entity.id
_entity.type
_entity.pdbx_description
1 polymer ?
#
loop_
_entity_poly.entity_id
_entity_poly.type
_entity_poly.pdbx_seq_one_letter_code
_entity_poly.pdbx_strand_id
1 'polypeptide(L)'
;MYSLKISGTVVNPAPQTMQVAIQDIDAKATRDAQGLLHRDRVATKRKINLSFGALTVSECARILASVKAEFFNVEYLDPETGQNKSGTFYVGDRTAPVYSFVDSVPVWKGLSFDLVEQ
;
A
#
# COMPACT_ATOMS: atom_id res chain seq x y z
N MET A 1 -18.10 5.35 7.28
CA MET A 1 -17.01 4.49 7.75
C MET A 1 -15.94 4.40 6.69
N TYR A 2 -14.69 4.55 7.09
CA TYR A 2 -13.56 4.46 6.17
C TYR A 2 -13.05 3.03 6.12
N SER A 3 -12.73 2.55 4.93
CA SER A 3 -12.22 1.21 4.75
C SER A 3 -11.26 1.17 3.58
N LEU A 4 -10.33 0.19 3.62
CA LEU A 4 -9.43 -0.08 2.51
C LEU A 4 -10.08 -1.13 1.63
N LYS A 5 -10.24 -0.80 0.34
CA LYS A 5 -10.80 -1.72 -0.65
C LYS A 5 -9.82 -1.92 -1.79
N ILE A 6 -9.70 -3.14 -2.25
CA ILE A 6 -8.90 -3.49 -3.43
C ILE A 6 -9.84 -4.16 -4.43
N SER A 7 -9.92 -3.61 -5.64
CA SER A 7 -10.81 -4.07 -6.70
C SER A 7 -12.28 -4.15 -6.25
N GLY A 8 -12.70 -3.18 -5.40
CA GLY A 8 -14.06 -3.10 -4.92
C GLY A 8 -14.40 -4.00 -3.74
N THR A 9 -13.42 -4.77 -3.23
CA THR A 9 -13.61 -5.69 -2.12
C THR A 9 -12.87 -5.17 -0.88
N VAL A 10 -13.56 -5.11 0.25
CA VAL A 10 -12.95 -4.69 1.52
C VAL A 10 -11.87 -5.69 1.91
N VAL A 11 -10.70 -5.18 2.26
CA VAL A 11 -9.59 -6.02 2.74
C VAL A 11 -9.96 -6.58 4.11
N ASN A 12 -9.99 -7.90 4.23
CA ASN A 12 -10.39 -8.60 5.45
C ASN A 12 -9.45 -9.78 5.69
N PRO A 13 -8.77 -9.88 6.87
CA PRO A 13 -8.84 -8.93 7.95
C PRO A 13 -8.18 -7.58 7.60
N ALA A 14 -8.57 -6.53 8.32
CA ALA A 14 -8.00 -5.21 8.11
C ALA A 14 -6.50 -5.22 8.46
N PRO A 15 -5.67 -4.40 7.78
CA PRO A 15 -4.27 -4.30 8.14
C PRO A 15 -4.10 -3.78 9.57
N GLN A 16 -3.08 -4.29 10.25
CA GLN A 16 -2.74 -3.83 11.60
C GLN A 16 -2.22 -2.39 11.57
N THR A 17 -1.39 -2.08 10.56
CA THR A 17 -0.91 -0.72 10.32
C THR A 17 -1.05 -0.37 8.85
N MET A 18 -1.37 0.89 8.60
CA MET A 18 -1.45 1.44 7.25
C MET A 18 -0.84 2.83 7.27
N GLN A 19 0.11 3.07 6.39
CA GLN A 19 0.71 4.38 6.20
C GLN A 19 0.48 4.84 4.77
N VAL A 20 0.05 6.08 4.61
CA VAL A 20 -0.10 6.68 3.28
C VAL A 20 0.96 7.75 3.14
N ALA A 21 1.91 7.53 2.24
CA ALA A 21 2.94 8.50 1.90
C ALA A 21 2.53 9.25 0.63
N ILE A 22 2.76 10.54 0.63
CA ILE A 22 2.49 11.40 -0.53
C ILE A 22 3.84 11.82 -1.07
N GLN A 23 4.09 11.47 -2.34
CA GLN A 23 5.38 11.72 -2.98
C GLN A 23 5.21 12.58 -4.21
N ASP A 24 6.01 13.65 -4.29
CA ASP A 24 6.09 14.47 -5.49
C ASP A 24 7.17 13.89 -6.40
N ILE A 25 6.83 13.74 -7.67
CA ILE A 25 7.76 13.25 -8.68
C ILE A 25 8.17 14.42 -9.54
N ASP A 26 9.46 14.75 -9.51
CA ASP A 26 10.03 15.86 -10.24
C ASP A 26 10.73 15.35 -11.51
N ALA A 27 10.46 16.00 -12.64
CA ALA A 27 11.24 15.78 -13.85
C ALA A 27 12.63 16.37 -13.68
N LYS A 28 12.73 17.50 -12.97
CA LYS A 28 13.98 18.20 -12.77
C LYS A 28 13.92 19.00 -11.48
N ALA A 29 15.00 19.00 -10.72
CA ALA A 29 15.16 19.83 -9.54
C ALA A 29 16.59 20.40 -9.54
N THR A 30 16.71 21.73 -9.58
CA THR A 30 17.99 22.43 -9.62
C THR A 30 17.95 23.65 -8.72
N ARG A 31 19.13 24.13 -8.30
CA ARG A 31 19.28 25.38 -7.56
C ARG A 31 19.96 26.40 -8.45
N ASP A 32 19.51 27.66 -8.37
CA ASP A 32 20.14 28.74 -9.09
C ASP A 32 21.35 29.31 -8.33
N ALA A 33 21.97 30.38 -8.85
CA ALA A 33 23.14 30.98 -8.26
C ALA A 33 22.88 31.58 -6.88
N GLN A 34 21.64 31.93 -6.55
CA GLN A 34 21.25 32.44 -5.24
C GLN A 34 20.84 31.32 -4.28
N GLY A 35 20.91 30.07 -4.71
CA GLY A 35 20.53 28.91 -3.89
C GLY A 35 19.05 28.60 -3.87
N LEU A 36 18.23 29.24 -4.69
CA LEU A 36 16.81 28.95 -4.78
C LEU A 36 16.58 27.64 -5.53
N LEU A 37 15.70 26.81 -4.97
CA LEU A 37 15.34 25.53 -5.59
C LEU A 37 14.32 25.73 -6.69
N HIS A 38 14.64 25.25 -7.87
CA HIS A 38 13.71 25.19 -9.00
C HIS A 38 13.28 23.75 -9.21
N ARG A 39 11.98 23.50 -9.14
CA ARG A 39 11.40 22.16 -9.27
C ARG A 39 10.45 22.12 -10.46
N ASP A 40 10.52 21.03 -11.20
CA ASP A 40 9.60 20.73 -12.29
C ASP A 40 8.81 19.48 -11.89
N ARG A 41 7.78 19.69 -11.06
CA ARG A 41 6.96 18.60 -10.52
C ARG A 41 6.00 18.10 -11.59
N VAL A 42 6.16 16.82 -12.01
CA VAL A 42 5.32 16.22 -13.05
C VAL A 42 4.11 15.50 -12.48
N ALA A 43 4.18 15.01 -11.23
CA ALA A 43 3.08 14.28 -10.63
C ALA A 43 3.22 14.24 -9.12
N THR A 44 2.08 14.01 -8.45
CA THR A 44 2.03 13.68 -7.03
C THR A 44 1.42 12.29 -6.92
N LYS A 45 2.13 11.35 -6.30
CA LYS A 45 1.72 9.95 -6.20
C LYS A 45 1.62 9.52 -4.74
N ARG A 46 0.74 8.56 -4.47
CA ARG A 46 0.61 7.97 -3.15
C ARG A 46 1.27 6.61 -3.11
N LYS A 47 1.85 6.30 -1.97
CA LYS A 47 2.38 4.99 -1.65
C LYS A 47 1.78 4.55 -0.34
N ILE A 48 1.11 3.40 -0.33
CA ILE A 48 0.43 2.89 0.85
C ILE A 48 1.23 1.70 1.37
N ASN A 49 1.76 1.82 2.57
CA ASN A 49 2.46 0.73 3.24
C ASN A 49 1.47 0.02 4.15
N LEU A 50 1.35 -1.30 3.99
CA LEU A 50 0.44 -2.13 4.77
C LEU A 50 1.22 -3.17 5.54
N SER A 51 0.83 -3.40 6.78
CA SER A 51 1.37 -4.47 7.61
C SER A 51 0.21 -5.17 8.32
N PHE A 52 0.20 -6.49 8.28
CA PHE A 52 -0.86 -7.30 8.85
C PHE A 52 -0.37 -8.02 10.10
N GLY A 53 -1.30 -8.33 11.00
CA GLY A 53 -1.02 -9.16 12.15
C GLY A 53 -1.01 -10.65 11.80
N ALA A 54 -1.40 -11.50 12.74
CA ALA A 54 -1.47 -12.95 12.50
C ALA A 54 -2.58 -13.28 11.50
N LEU A 55 -2.26 -14.09 10.49
CA LEU A 55 -3.19 -14.49 9.44
C LEU A 55 -3.20 -16.00 9.30
N THR A 56 -4.40 -16.56 9.08
CA THR A 56 -4.50 -17.97 8.70
C THR A 56 -4.03 -18.15 7.24
N VAL A 57 -3.82 -19.40 6.84
CA VAL A 57 -3.42 -19.72 5.47
C VAL A 57 -4.40 -19.14 4.47
N SER A 58 -5.71 -19.31 4.73
CA SER A 58 -6.76 -18.81 3.84
C SER A 58 -6.78 -17.30 3.74
N GLU A 59 -6.62 -16.62 4.87
CA GLU A 59 -6.61 -15.15 4.92
C GLU A 59 -5.42 -14.57 4.17
N CYS A 60 -4.22 -15.13 4.41
CA CYS A 60 -3.01 -14.69 3.72
C CYS A 60 -3.13 -14.89 2.21
N ALA A 61 -3.61 -16.06 1.78
CA ALA A 61 -3.79 -16.37 0.36
C ALA A 61 -4.79 -15.40 -0.30
N ARG A 62 -5.88 -15.09 0.39
CA ARG A 62 -6.89 -14.15 -0.12
C ARG A 62 -6.32 -12.75 -0.32
N ILE A 63 -5.57 -12.28 0.66
CA ILE A 63 -4.96 -10.94 0.59
C ILE A 63 -3.96 -10.87 -0.55
N LEU A 64 -3.08 -11.86 -0.66
CA LEU A 64 -2.08 -11.88 -1.74
C LEU A 64 -2.72 -12.03 -3.11
N ALA A 65 -3.81 -12.79 -3.22
CA ALA A 65 -4.54 -12.92 -4.47
C ALA A 65 -5.16 -11.60 -4.93
N SER A 66 -5.60 -10.77 -3.98
CA SER A 66 -6.22 -9.48 -4.31
C SER A 66 -5.25 -8.50 -4.95
N VAL A 67 -3.94 -8.65 -4.71
CA VAL A 67 -2.91 -7.76 -5.25
C VAL A 67 -2.06 -8.42 -6.34
N LYS A 68 -2.51 -9.57 -6.85
CA LYS A 68 -1.75 -10.33 -7.84
C LYS A 68 -1.75 -9.70 -9.23
N ALA A 69 -2.80 -8.96 -9.58
CA ALA A 69 -2.89 -8.32 -10.89
C ALA A 69 -1.80 -7.26 -11.06
N GLU A 70 -1.41 -7.02 -12.31
CA GLU A 70 -0.41 -6.00 -12.62
C GLU A 70 -0.81 -4.63 -12.10
N PHE A 71 -2.08 -4.25 -12.32
CA PHE A 71 -2.68 -3.03 -11.77
C PHE A 71 -4.06 -3.35 -11.23
N PHE A 72 -4.44 -2.63 -10.18
CA PHE A 72 -5.76 -2.82 -9.57
C PHE A 72 -6.23 -1.51 -8.95
N ASN A 73 -7.53 -1.39 -8.75
CA ASN A 73 -8.12 -0.20 -8.11
C ASN A 73 -8.02 -0.34 -6.59
N VAL A 74 -7.62 0.73 -5.94
CA VAL A 74 -7.56 0.80 -4.47
C VAL A 74 -8.37 2.01 -4.01
N GLU A 75 -9.28 1.78 -3.06
CA GLU A 75 -9.99 2.84 -2.36
C GLU A 75 -9.46 2.93 -0.94
N TYR A 76 -9.05 4.11 -0.54
CA TYR A 76 -8.37 4.33 0.74
C TYR A 76 -8.73 5.69 1.33
N LEU A 77 -8.49 5.85 2.62
CA LEU A 77 -8.62 7.14 3.27
C LEU A 77 -7.37 7.98 2.99
N ASP A 78 -7.56 9.10 2.30
CA ASP A 78 -6.47 9.99 1.94
C ASP A 78 -6.22 10.99 3.07
N PRO A 79 -5.01 11.03 3.65
CA PRO A 79 -4.73 11.94 4.75
C PRO A 79 -4.71 13.42 4.33
N GLU A 80 -4.46 13.70 3.06
CA GLU A 80 -4.43 15.09 2.58
C GLU A 80 -5.81 15.69 2.48
N THR A 81 -6.80 14.92 2.02
CA THR A 81 -8.18 15.41 1.85
C THR A 81 -9.09 15.06 3.01
N GLY A 82 -8.71 14.07 3.83
CA GLY A 82 -9.54 13.55 4.91
C GLY A 82 -10.74 12.76 4.44
N GLN A 83 -10.77 12.33 3.19
CA GLN A 83 -11.88 11.60 2.58
C GLN A 83 -11.36 10.36 1.86
N ASN A 84 -12.26 9.43 1.57
CA ASN A 84 -11.93 8.28 0.74
C ASN A 84 -11.59 8.73 -0.68
N LYS A 85 -10.54 8.13 -1.22
CA LYS A 85 -10.07 8.40 -2.56
C LYS A 85 -9.75 7.07 -3.23
N SER A 86 -9.90 7.01 -4.53
CA SER A 86 -9.57 5.79 -5.29
C SER A 86 -8.56 6.11 -6.38
N GLY A 87 -7.78 5.09 -6.75
CA GLY A 87 -6.80 5.21 -7.82
C GLY A 87 -6.33 3.85 -8.26
N THR A 88 -5.51 3.85 -9.31
CA THR A 88 -4.89 2.63 -9.83
C THR A 88 -3.51 2.45 -9.21
N PHE A 89 -3.28 1.29 -8.63
CA PHE A 89 -2.05 0.97 -7.90
C PHE A 89 -1.47 -0.34 -8.40
N TYR A 90 -0.19 -0.56 -8.11
CA TYR A 90 0.47 -1.85 -8.26
C TYR A 90 1.18 -2.19 -6.96
N VAL A 91 1.48 -3.48 -6.76
CA VAL A 91 2.10 -3.96 -5.53
C VAL A 91 3.62 -4.05 -5.71
N GLY A 92 4.36 -3.66 -4.66
CA GLY A 92 5.79 -3.91 -4.59
C GLY A 92 6.10 -5.31 -4.05
N ASP A 93 7.27 -5.48 -3.47
CA ASP A 93 7.68 -6.76 -2.90
C ASP A 93 6.76 -7.16 -1.75
N ARG A 94 6.45 -8.46 -1.67
CA ARG A 94 5.56 -9.03 -0.65
C ARG A 94 6.35 -10.01 0.19
N THR A 95 6.30 -9.85 1.49
CA THR A 95 6.99 -10.71 2.45
C THR A 95 5.99 -11.24 3.46
N ALA A 96 5.95 -12.56 3.63
CA ALA A 96 5.02 -13.23 4.53
C ALA A 96 5.79 -14.23 5.42
N PRO A 97 6.34 -13.77 6.55
CA PRO A 97 7.04 -14.68 7.46
C PRO A 97 6.08 -15.64 8.14
N VAL A 98 6.50 -16.90 8.29
CA VAL A 98 5.76 -17.88 9.08
C VAL A 98 5.98 -17.58 10.55
N TYR A 99 4.88 -17.44 11.28
CA TYR A 99 4.92 -17.18 12.71
C TYR A 99 4.96 -18.48 13.54
N SER A 100 4.19 -19.50 13.13
CA SER A 100 4.06 -20.72 13.91
C SER A 100 3.62 -21.89 13.03
N PHE A 101 4.10 -23.10 13.37
CA PHE A 101 3.66 -24.35 12.77
C PHE A 101 3.08 -25.29 13.81
N VAL A 102 2.50 -24.78 14.89
CA VAL A 102 1.93 -25.60 15.96
C VAL A 102 0.82 -26.47 15.39
N ASP A 103 0.87 -27.76 15.69
CA ASP A 103 -0.10 -28.78 15.25
C ASP A 103 -0.28 -28.82 13.71
N SER A 104 0.80 -28.54 12.98
CA SER A 104 0.81 -28.53 11.51
C SER A 104 -0.15 -27.51 10.92
N VAL A 105 -0.55 -26.48 11.67
CA VAL A 105 -1.38 -25.39 11.20
C VAL A 105 -0.51 -24.15 11.12
N PRO A 106 -0.05 -23.74 9.91
CA PRO A 106 0.78 -22.56 9.79
C PRO A 106 -0.02 -21.29 10.02
N VAL A 107 0.62 -20.33 10.69
CA VAL A 107 0.08 -18.98 10.88
C VAL A 107 1.12 -18.00 10.35
N TRP A 108 0.69 -17.11 9.48
CA TRP A 108 1.54 -16.06 8.94
C TRP A 108 1.43 -14.81 9.80
N LYS A 109 2.55 -14.20 10.11
CA LYS A 109 2.55 -12.94 10.88
C LYS A 109 3.55 -11.99 10.29
N GLY A 110 3.10 -10.74 10.11
CA GLY A 110 3.98 -9.72 9.56
C GLY A 110 3.95 -9.64 8.05
N LEU A 111 2.89 -10.15 7.42
CA LEU A 111 2.71 -9.91 5.98
C LEU A 111 2.75 -8.41 5.74
N SER A 112 3.64 -7.97 4.86
CA SER A 112 3.77 -6.56 4.54
C SER A 112 4.05 -6.37 3.06
N PHE A 113 3.52 -5.30 2.52
CA PHE A 113 3.79 -4.88 1.14
C PHE A 113 3.39 -3.42 0.97
N ASP A 114 3.90 -2.83 -0.09
CA ASP A 114 3.56 -1.46 -0.46
C ASP A 114 2.65 -1.47 -1.69
N LEU A 115 1.66 -0.59 -1.68
CA LEU A 115 0.85 -0.28 -2.85
C LEU A 115 1.33 1.05 -3.40
N VAL A 116 1.74 1.06 -4.65
CA VAL A 116 2.30 2.25 -5.30
C VAL A 116 1.34 2.72 -6.36
N GLU A 117 0.99 4.01 -6.34
CA GLU A 117 0.09 4.60 -7.32
C GLU A 117 0.77 4.64 -8.70
N GLN A 118 0.01 4.23 -9.70
CA GLN A 118 0.49 4.22 -11.09
C GLN A 118 0.81 5.64 -11.59
#